data_f1d91cfc44ee45df8be8200cc95fb34e
#
_entry.id   f1d91cfc44ee45df8be8200cc95fb34e
#
_cell.length_a   1.000
_cell.length_b   1.000
_cell.length_c   1.000
_cell.angle_alpha   90.00
_cell.angle_beta   90.00
_cell.angle_gamma   90.00
#
_symmetry.space_group_name_H-M   'P 1'
#
loop_
_entity.id
_entity.type
_entity.pdbx_description
1 polymer ?
#
loop_
_entity_poly.entity_id
_entity_poly.type
_entity_poly.pdbx_seq_one_letter_code
_entity_poly.pdbx_strand_id
1 'polypeptide(L)'
;MNIRENLKRIREEKGFTQEQFEEVLNIGQGTISKMESGKRQIYADELIKLADFIGEHVTYFYTYPKRYVDSDLINVPERISVTFEVSPDKRDILLKLVTGQDPNDLQISQET
;
A
#
# COMPACT_ATOMS: atom_id res chain seq x y z
N MET A 1 0.67 13.89 9.28
CA MET A 1 0.94 12.44 9.30
C MET A 1 1.15 11.98 10.73
N ASN A 2 0.50 10.92 11.12
CA ASN A 2 0.63 10.36 12.46
C ASN A 2 0.95 8.87 12.33
N ILE A 3 2.21 8.51 12.56
CA ILE A 3 2.68 7.14 12.41
C ILE A 3 1.99 6.17 13.36
N ARG A 4 1.61 6.63 14.53
CA ARG A 4 0.94 5.78 15.54
C ARG A 4 -0.46 5.40 15.09
N GLU A 5 -1.20 6.37 14.59
CA GLU A 5 -2.53 6.09 14.02
C GLU A 5 -2.43 5.21 12.80
N ASN A 6 -1.44 5.47 11.95
CA ASN A 6 -1.25 4.68 10.75
C ASN A 6 -0.94 3.22 11.09
N LEU A 7 -0.09 3.00 12.09
CA LEU A 7 0.21 1.66 12.56
C LEU A 7 -1.05 0.91 12.96
N LYS A 8 -1.88 1.56 13.76
CA LYS A 8 -3.13 0.95 14.22
C LYS A 8 -4.09 0.67 13.07
N ARG A 9 -4.28 1.66 12.20
CA ARG A 9 -5.21 1.53 11.07
C ARG A 9 -4.78 0.44 10.10
N ILE A 10 -3.49 0.38 9.78
CA ILE A 10 -2.97 -0.65 8.89
C ILE A 10 -3.13 -2.03 9.53
N ARG A 11 -2.83 -2.14 10.81
CA ARG A 11 -3.00 -3.40 11.52
C ARG A 11 -4.45 -3.88 11.44
N GLU A 12 -5.38 -2.99 11.74
CA GLU A 12 -6.80 -3.31 11.71
C GLU A 12 -7.28 -3.63 10.29
N GLU A 13 -6.84 -2.85 9.31
CA GLU A 13 -7.17 -3.08 7.90
C GLU A 13 -6.73 -4.46 7.44
N LYS A 14 -5.55 -4.87 7.86
CA LYS A 14 -5.00 -6.18 7.48
C LYS A 14 -5.54 -7.32 8.32
N GLY A 15 -6.30 -7.02 9.36
CA GLY A 15 -6.92 -8.03 10.20
C GLY A 15 -6.01 -8.64 11.24
N PHE A 16 -4.95 -7.95 11.63
CA PHE A 16 -4.01 -8.46 12.63
C PHE A 16 -4.35 -7.94 14.02
N THR A 17 -4.07 -8.76 15.02
CA THR A 17 -4.21 -8.36 16.42
C THR A 17 -2.94 -7.71 16.93
N GLN A 18 -3.04 -7.00 18.04
CA GLN A 18 -1.86 -6.43 18.69
C GLN A 18 -0.87 -7.54 19.10
N GLU A 19 -1.40 -8.65 19.58
CA GLU A 19 -0.58 -9.79 20.00
C GLU A 19 0.22 -10.37 18.84
N GLN A 20 -0.35 -10.44 17.66
CA GLN A 20 0.37 -10.93 16.48
C GLN A 20 1.57 -10.04 16.15
N PHE A 21 1.38 -8.72 16.25
CA PHE A 21 2.49 -7.79 16.01
C PHE A 21 3.55 -7.91 17.11
N GLU A 22 3.14 -8.12 18.35
CA GLU A 22 4.09 -8.33 19.45
C GLU A 22 4.92 -9.59 19.23
N GLU A 23 4.31 -10.63 18.73
CA GLU A 23 5.01 -11.86 18.41
C GLU A 23 6.05 -11.66 17.31
N VAL A 24 5.69 -10.95 16.25
CA VAL A 24 6.60 -10.63 15.15
C VAL A 24 7.82 -9.86 15.64
N LEU A 25 7.59 -8.90 16.52
CA LEU A 25 8.65 -8.06 17.06
C LEU A 25 9.38 -8.68 18.25
N ASN A 26 8.87 -9.79 18.77
CA ASN A 26 9.40 -10.42 19.97
C ASN A 26 9.46 -9.46 21.16
N ILE A 27 8.36 -8.79 21.40
CA ILE A 27 8.20 -7.80 22.48
C ILE A 27 7.08 -8.23 23.40
N GLY A 28 7.05 -7.61 24.59
CA GLY A 28 6.10 -7.98 25.62
C GLY A 28 4.66 -7.59 25.33
N GLN A 29 3.75 -8.25 26.01
CA GLN A 29 2.32 -7.98 25.91
C GLN A 29 2.03 -6.53 26.30
N GLY A 30 1.16 -5.89 25.52
CA GLY A 30 0.77 -4.50 25.76
C GLY A 30 1.70 -3.48 25.13
N THR A 31 2.80 -3.90 24.54
CA THR A 31 3.77 -2.99 23.92
C THR A 31 3.19 -2.32 22.68
N ILE A 32 2.49 -3.07 21.83
CA ILE A 32 1.87 -2.50 20.62
C ILE A 32 0.81 -1.48 21.02
N SER A 33 0.02 -1.74 22.03
CA SER A 33 -0.95 -0.78 22.54
C SER A 33 -0.28 0.53 22.95
N LYS A 34 0.87 0.45 23.60
CA LYS A 34 1.63 1.63 24.00
C LYS A 34 2.19 2.37 22.79
N MET A 35 2.65 1.64 21.79
CA MET A 35 3.12 2.25 20.54
C MET A 35 1.99 3.00 19.84
N GLU A 36 0.83 2.38 19.74
CA GLU A 36 -0.32 2.98 19.07
C GLU A 36 -0.88 4.17 19.79
N SER A 37 -0.76 4.19 21.11
CA SER A 37 -1.24 5.30 21.94
C SER A 37 -0.20 6.41 22.15
N GLY A 38 1.01 6.18 21.70
CA GLY A 38 2.08 7.15 21.85
C GLY A 38 2.82 7.09 23.17
N LYS A 39 2.55 6.10 23.99
CA LYS A 39 3.24 5.93 25.27
C LYS A 39 4.62 5.29 25.13
N ARG A 40 4.88 4.68 23.99
CA ARG A 40 6.16 4.09 23.65
C ARG A 40 6.56 4.51 22.27
N GLN A 41 7.83 4.82 22.10
CA GLN A 41 8.39 5.20 20.81
C GLN A 41 8.41 4.01 19.86
N ILE A 42 8.20 4.29 18.58
CA ILE A 42 8.28 3.28 17.52
C ILE A 42 9.61 3.45 16.81
N TYR A 43 10.37 2.36 16.71
CA TYR A 43 11.66 2.39 16.05
C TYR A 43 11.55 1.92 14.59
N ALA A 44 12.45 2.44 13.77
CA ALA A 44 12.42 2.16 12.34
C ALA A 44 12.56 0.66 12.02
N ASP A 45 13.44 -0.05 12.73
CA ASP A 45 13.62 -1.47 12.51
C ASP A 45 12.37 -2.27 12.87
N GLU A 46 11.60 -1.81 13.83
CA GLU A 46 10.33 -2.44 14.16
C GLU A 46 9.33 -2.29 13.01
N LEU A 47 9.27 -1.11 12.41
CA LEU A 47 8.39 -0.90 11.26
C LEU A 47 8.80 -1.74 10.07
N ILE A 48 10.10 -1.92 9.85
CA ILE A 48 10.60 -2.75 8.76
C ILE A 48 10.15 -4.21 8.95
N LYS A 49 10.27 -4.72 10.16
CA LYS A 49 9.84 -6.09 10.46
C LYS A 49 8.34 -6.27 10.28
N LEU A 50 7.56 -5.30 10.73
CA LEU A 50 6.11 -5.35 10.55
C LEU A 50 5.72 -5.24 9.09
N ALA A 51 6.39 -4.37 8.34
CA ALA A 51 6.14 -4.24 6.90
C ALA A 51 6.37 -5.56 6.17
N ASP A 52 7.47 -6.22 6.47
CA ASP A 52 7.77 -7.52 5.88
C ASP A 52 6.69 -8.54 6.23
N PHE A 53 6.23 -8.54 7.47
CA PHE A 53 5.22 -9.48 7.92
C PHE A 53 3.88 -9.27 7.21
N ILE A 54 3.47 -8.02 7.03
CA ILE A 54 2.18 -7.73 6.41
C ILE A 54 2.24 -7.64 4.89
N GLY A 55 3.43 -7.75 4.30
CA GLY A 55 3.60 -7.71 2.86
C GLY A 55 3.48 -6.32 2.24
N GLU A 56 3.83 -5.28 2.97
CA GLU A 56 3.81 -3.91 2.49
C GLU A 56 5.21 -3.31 2.54
N HIS A 57 5.41 -2.26 1.75
CA HIS A 57 6.63 -1.46 1.85
C HIS A 57 6.60 -0.66 3.15
N VAL A 58 7.76 -0.50 3.80
CA VAL A 58 7.82 0.20 5.09
C VAL A 58 7.28 1.62 5.00
N THR A 59 7.42 2.28 3.85
CA THR A 59 6.92 3.63 3.66
C THR A 59 5.40 3.73 3.84
N TYR A 60 4.68 2.62 3.68
CA TYR A 60 3.24 2.63 3.84
C TYR A 60 2.80 3.07 5.23
N PHE A 61 3.60 2.78 6.25
CA PHE A 61 3.30 3.25 7.61
C PHE A 61 3.36 4.78 7.71
N TYR A 62 4.13 5.43 6.86
CA TYR A 62 4.27 6.89 6.86
C TYR A 62 3.27 7.57 5.94
N THR A 63 2.88 6.91 4.87
CA THR A 63 2.09 7.52 3.80
C THR A 63 0.63 7.11 3.79
N TYR A 64 0.26 6.15 4.62
CA TYR A 64 -1.10 5.60 4.66
C TYR A 64 -2.15 6.71 4.48
N PRO A 65 -3.18 6.53 3.67
CA PRO A 65 -3.50 5.31 2.89
C PRO A 65 -2.84 5.25 1.50
N LYS A 66 -1.94 6.17 1.18
CA LYS A 66 -1.28 6.21 -0.12
C LYS A 66 -0.15 5.21 -0.18
N ARG A 67 -0.02 4.52 -1.32
CA ARG A 67 1.08 3.61 -1.57
C ARG A 67 2.01 4.20 -2.60
N TYR A 68 3.29 4.15 -2.29
CA TYR A 68 4.35 4.53 -3.22
C TYR A 68 5.21 3.30 -3.50
N VAL A 69 5.61 3.14 -4.76
CA VAL A 69 6.48 2.05 -5.17
C VAL A 69 7.74 2.62 -5.77
N ASP A 70 8.80 1.82 -5.78
CA ASP A 70 10.04 2.25 -6.40
C ASP A 70 9.84 2.50 -7.89
N SER A 71 10.50 3.55 -8.40
CA SER A 71 10.40 3.87 -9.82
C SER A 71 10.87 2.73 -10.71
N ASP A 72 11.78 1.91 -10.23
CA ASP A 72 12.24 0.74 -10.97
C ASP A 72 11.14 -0.30 -11.13
N LEU A 73 10.22 -0.38 -10.17
CA LEU A 73 9.10 -1.31 -10.24
C LEU A 73 8.00 -0.83 -11.16
N ILE A 74 7.86 0.48 -11.32
CA ILE A 74 6.86 1.06 -12.21
C ILE A 74 7.42 1.45 -13.56
N ASN A 75 8.74 1.48 -13.71
CA ASN A 75 9.39 1.72 -14.96
C ASN A 75 9.47 0.40 -15.73
N VAL A 76 8.33 0.01 -16.27
CA VAL A 76 8.16 -1.31 -16.86
C VAL A 76 8.33 -1.26 -18.37
N PRO A 77 8.62 -2.42 -18.99
CA PRO A 77 8.69 -2.50 -20.45
C PRO A 77 7.37 -2.09 -21.09
N GLU A 78 7.47 -1.57 -22.28
CA GLU A 78 6.31 -1.07 -23.03
C GLU A 78 5.21 -2.11 -23.22
N ARG A 79 5.53 -3.37 -23.07
CA ARG A 79 4.60 -4.47 -23.34
C ARG A 79 3.91 -5.00 -22.13
N ILE A 80 4.00 -4.31 -21.03
CA ILE A 80 3.31 -4.77 -19.86
C ILE A 80 1.81 -4.60 -20.06
N SER A 81 1.08 -5.65 -19.71
CA SER A 81 -0.37 -5.63 -19.74
C SER A 81 -0.88 -5.21 -18.38
N VAL A 82 -1.70 -4.16 -18.36
CA VAL A 82 -2.32 -3.70 -17.13
C VAL A 82 -3.82 -3.93 -17.25
N THR A 83 -4.37 -4.64 -16.28
CA THR A 83 -5.80 -4.94 -16.25
C THR A 83 -6.46 -4.15 -15.14
N PHE A 84 -7.52 -3.45 -15.52
CA PHE A 84 -8.32 -2.69 -14.57
C PHE A 84 -9.73 -3.25 -14.54
N GLU A 85 -10.27 -3.39 -13.35
CA GLU A 85 -11.67 -3.75 -13.17
C GLU A 85 -12.46 -2.48 -12.90
N VAL A 86 -13.08 -1.95 -13.93
CA VAL A 86 -13.90 -0.75 -13.82
C VAL A 86 -15.24 -0.98 -14.47
N SER A 87 -16.24 -0.24 -14.03
CA SER A 87 -17.54 -0.28 -14.68
C SER A 87 -17.41 0.27 -16.10
N PRO A 88 -18.21 -0.24 -17.07
CA PRO A 88 -18.09 0.19 -18.46
C PRO A 88 -18.24 1.69 -18.66
N ASP A 89 -19.04 2.33 -17.84
CA ASP A 89 -19.25 3.77 -17.94
C ASP A 89 -18.02 4.60 -17.55
N LYS A 90 -17.09 3.99 -16.81
CA LYS A 90 -15.86 4.67 -16.39
C LYS A 90 -14.64 4.26 -17.19
N ARG A 91 -14.81 3.31 -18.11
CA ARG A 91 -13.70 2.78 -18.88
C ARG A 91 -13.03 3.85 -19.74
N ASP A 92 -13.82 4.69 -20.38
CA ASP A 92 -13.32 5.74 -21.26
C ASP A 92 -12.47 6.75 -20.50
N ILE A 93 -12.92 7.10 -19.30
CA ILE A 93 -12.19 8.02 -18.44
C ILE A 93 -10.86 7.42 -18.04
N LEU A 94 -10.85 6.15 -17.69
CA LEU A 94 -9.62 5.47 -17.31
C LEU A 94 -8.63 5.40 -18.46
N LEU A 95 -9.08 5.05 -19.66
CA LEU A 95 -8.22 5.01 -20.83
C LEU A 95 -7.60 6.37 -21.12
N LYS A 96 -8.39 7.43 -20.98
CA LYS A 96 -7.88 8.78 -21.20
C LYS A 96 -6.82 9.16 -20.16
N LEU A 97 -7.00 8.76 -18.90
CA LEU A 97 -6.03 9.05 -17.85
C LEU A 97 -4.72 8.30 -18.07
N VAL A 98 -4.80 7.08 -18.59
CA VAL A 98 -3.62 6.24 -18.77
C VAL A 98 -2.85 6.65 -20.03
N THR A 99 -3.55 6.97 -21.12
CA THR A 99 -2.92 7.21 -22.40
C THR A 99 -2.91 8.67 -22.85
N GLY A 100 -3.79 9.50 -22.26
CA GLY A 100 -3.98 10.88 -22.68
C GLY A 100 -4.75 11.03 -23.98
N GLN A 101 -5.37 9.96 -24.45
CA GLN A 101 -6.10 9.94 -25.72
C GLN A 101 -7.53 9.50 -25.51
N ASP A 102 -8.41 9.90 -26.43
CA ASP A 102 -9.78 9.40 -26.40
C ASP A 102 -9.81 7.92 -26.77
N PRO A 103 -10.79 7.17 -26.22
CA PRO A 103 -10.87 5.73 -26.52
C PRO A 103 -11.03 5.44 -28.00
N ASN A 104 -11.65 6.32 -28.77
CA ASN A 104 -11.80 6.14 -30.19
C ASN A 104 -10.46 6.12 -30.95
N ASP A 105 -9.48 6.80 -30.39
CA ASP A 105 -8.14 6.85 -30.99
C ASP A 105 -7.30 5.62 -30.63
N LEU A 106 -7.82 4.76 -29.75
CA LEU A 106 -7.10 3.62 -29.22
C LEU A 106 -7.53 2.30 -29.84
N GLN A 107 -8.26 2.32 -30.93
CA GLN A 107 -8.77 1.10 -31.57
C GLN A 107 -7.67 0.11 -31.90
N ILE A 108 -6.55 0.60 -32.32
CA ILE A 108 -5.43 -0.24 -32.72
C ILE A 108 -4.81 -0.93 -31.52
N SER A 109 -4.73 -0.25 -30.40
CA SER A 109 -4.09 -0.79 -29.21
C SER A 109 -4.90 -1.93 -28.58
N GLN A 110 -6.17 -2.05 -28.90
CA GLN A 110 -7.01 -3.09 -28.36
C GLN A 110 -6.70 -4.47 -28.94
N GLU A 111 -6.05 -4.51 -30.05
CA GLU A 111 -5.74 -5.75 -30.76
C GLU A 111 -4.47 -6.42 -30.26
N THR A 112 -3.75 -5.76 -29.42
CA THR A 112 -2.46 -6.26 -28.94
C THR A 112 -2.48 -6.77 -27.51
#